data_52101248ad4ba63b494a4bf888f1cb05
#
_entry.id   52101248ad4ba63b494a4bf888f1cb05
#
_cell.length_a   1.000
_cell.length_b   1.000
_cell.length_c   1.000
_cell.angle_alpha   90.00
_cell.angle_beta   90.00
_cell.angle_gamma   90.00
#
_symmetry.space_group_name_H-M   'P 1'
#
loop_
_entity.id
_entity.type
_entity.pdbx_description
1 polymer ?
#
loop_
_entity_poly.entity_id
_entity_poly.type
_entity_poly.pdbx_seq_one_letter_code
_entity_poly.pdbx_strand_id
1 'polypeptide(L)'
;MEWINVDDEMFAFVGKLTDDADTALYGRVTYEMMNGYWPTAGEQENASKHDIEHSRWYNQSMKVVLSTTITNSELDKTIIINDNLADNINKLKQQDGKNIVIFGSATATHSLFNEGLIDELWLFVNPVVIGKGIPMFKGVKETTSLTLVESKQFPCGVVGLHYLKKQ
;
A
#
# COMPACT_ATOMS: atom_id res chain seq x y z
N MET A 1 13.05 9.52 0.74
CA MET A 1 13.08 9.47 -0.76
C MET A 1 12.85 10.89 -1.27
N GLU A 2 13.94 11.60 -1.57
CA GLU A 2 13.92 13.05 -1.91
C GLU A 2 13.32 13.38 -3.29
N TRP A 3 13.13 12.36 -4.14
CA TRP A 3 12.64 12.53 -5.49
C TRP A 3 11.11 12.41 -5.63
N ILE A 4 10.41 12.04 -4.56
CA ILE A 4 8.94 11.95 -4.56
C ILE A 4 8.37 13.35 -4.40
N ASN A 5 7.62 13.80 -5.39
CA ASN A 5 6.86 15.04 -5.30
C ASN A 5 5.53 14.77 -4.61
N VAL A 6 5.21 15.60 -3.63
CA VAL A 6 3.94 15.56 -2.91
C VAL A 6 3.45 16.98 -2.64
N ASP A 7 2.15 17.15 -2.53
CA ASP A 7 1.50 18.37 -2.08
C ASP A 7 0.26 18.03 -1.23
N ASP A 8 -0.37 19.05 -0.67
CA ASP A 8 -1.53 18.89 0.21
C ASP A 8 -2.71 18.23 -0.52
N GLU A 9 -2.88 18.49 -1.83
CA GLU A 9 -3.95 17.87 -2.60
C GLU A 9 -3.72 16.38 -2.80
N MET A 10 -2.47 15.98 -3.08
CA MET A 10 -2.10 14.58 -3.18
C MET A 10 -2.24 13.85 -1.83
N PHE A 11 -1.82 14.47 -0.72
CA PHE A 11 -2.04 13.90 0.60
C PHE A 11 -3.52 13.75 0.95
N ALA A 12 -4.34 14.76 0.65
CA ALA A 12 -5.79 14.67 0.85
C ALA A 12 -6.43 13.56 -0.02
N PHE A 13 -5.90 13.35 -1.22
CA PHE A 13 -6.33 12.27 -2.10
C PHE A 13 -5.97 10.90 -1.54
N VAL A 14 -4.71 10.70 -1.11
CA VAL A 14 -4.28 9.45 -0.47
C VAL A 14 -5.06 9.20 0.81
N GLY A 15 -5.38 10.24 1.58
CA GLY A 15 -6.26 10.16 2.75
C GLY A 15 -7.62 9.53 2.44
N LYS A 16 -8.25 9.89 1.31
CA LYS A 16 -9.52 9.26 0.88
C LYS A 16 -9.36 7.78 0.57
N LEU A 17 -8.23 7.37 -0.03
CA LEU A 17 -7.97 5.95 -0.28
C LEU A 17 -7.82 5.17 1.03
N THR A 18 -7.24 5.78 2.07
CA THR A 18 -7.15 5.16 3.40
C THR A 18 -8.48 5.16 4.14
N ASP A 19 -9.32 6.16 3.98
CA ASP A 19 -10.67 6.20 4.57
C ASP A 19 -11.55 5.03 4.09
N ASP A 20 -11.31 4.57 2.86
CA ASP A 20 -11.99 3.42 2.25
C ASP A 20 -11.27 2.08 2.54
N ALA A 21 -10.29 2.08 3.44
CA ALA A 21 -9.52 0.89 3.82
C ALA A 21 -9.46 0.72 5.35
N ASP A 22 -9.57 -0.51 5.82
CA ASP A 22 -9.41 -0.87 7.22
C ASP A 22 -8.24 -1.83 7.48
N THR A 23 -7.59 -2.26 6.41
CA THR A 23 -6.49 -3.23 6.46
C THR A 23 -5.32 -2.75 5.61
N ALA A 24 -4.14 -2.69 6.21
CA ALA A 24 -2.87 -2.38 5.55
C ALA A 24 -2.04 -3.65 5.35
N LEU A 25 -1.64 -3.94 4.12
CA LEU A 25 -0.83 -5.11 3.80
C LEU A 25 0.59 -4.69 3.43
N TYR A 26 1.57 -5.37 4.01
CA TYR A 26 2.99 -5.09 3.82
C TYR A 26 3.82 -6.37 3.69
N GLY A 27 4.96 -6.27 3.01
CA GLY A 27 6.08 -7.17 3.25
C GLY A 27 6.85 -6.74 4.51
N ARG A 28 7.61 -7.63 5.09
CA ARG A 28 8.32 -7.43 6.38
C ARG A 28 9.07 -6.09 6.47
N VAL A 29 9.94 -5.80 5.50
CA VAL A 29 10.80 -4.59 5.55
C VAL A 29 9.96 -3.31 5.55
N THR A 30 8.93 -3.27 4.71
CA THR A 30 8.02 -2.11 4.67
C THR A 30 7.23 -2.00 5.97
N TYR A 31 6.76 -3.11 6.52
CA TYR A 31 6.07 -3.13 7.81
C TYR A 31 6.94 -2.56 8.94
N GLU A 32 8.19 -3.04 9.06
CA GLU A 32 9.13 -2.56 10.07
C GLU A 32 9.35 -1.04 9.96
N MET A 33 9.51 -0.53 8.73
CA MET A 33 9.65 0.90 8.46
C MET A 33 8.39 1.69 8.84
N MET A 34 7.21 1.22 8.44
CA MET A 34 5.93 1.87 8.74
C MET A 34 5.63 1.85 10.24
N ASN A 35 5.88 0.71 10.89
CA ASN A 35 5.66 0.55 12.33
C ASN A 35 6.66 1.35 13.20
N GLY A 36 7.81 1.69 12.65
CA GLY A 36 8.79 2.57 13.30
C GLY A 36 8.45 4.06 13.25
N TYR A 37 7.49 4.48 12.41
CA TYR A 37 7.14 5.89 12.21
C TYR A 37 5.68 6.20 12.53
N TRP A 38 4.74 5.52 11.88
CA TRP A 38 3.32 5.91 11.90
C TRP A 38 2.63 5.84 13.27
N PRO A 39 2.94 4.89 14.18
CA PRO A 39 2.24 4.83 15.46
C PRO A 39 2.29 6.14 16.26
N THR A 40 3.38 6.88 16.16
CA THR A 40 3.62 8.13 16.93
C THR A 40 3.78 9.38 16.05
N ALA A 41 3.68 9.24 14.73
CA ALA A 41 3.90 10.35 13.80
C ALA A 41 2.95 11.53 14.07
N GLY A 42 1.70 11.26 14.39
CA GLY A 42 0.70 12.29 14.70
C GLY A 42 0.87 12.99 16.04
N GLU A 43 1.74 12.48 16.91
CA GLU A 43 2.01 13.04 18.26
C GLU A 43 3.25 13.95 18.28
N GLN A 44 3.96 14.06 17.17
CA GLN A 44 5.16 14.88 17.08
C GLN A 44 4.82 16.37 17.07
N GLU A 45 5.68 17.19 17.66
CA GLU A 45 5.48 18.65 17.82
C GLU A 45 5.19 19.37 16.49
N ASN A 46 5.80 18.90 15.39
CA ASN A 46 5.64 19.47 14.06
C ASN A 46 4.82 18.56 13.12
N ALA A 47 3.93 17.70 13.66
CA ALA A 47 3.11 16.81 12.87
C ALA A 47 2.22 17.59 11.90
N SER A 48 2.31 17.27 10.63
CA SER A 48 1.42 17.82 9.62
C SER A 48 0.00 17.25 9.78
N LYS A 49 -0.98 17.86 9.12
CA LYS A 49 -2.35 17.31 9.07
C LYS A 49 -2.32 15.85 8.55
N HIS A 50 -1.52 15.59 7.52
CA HIS A 50 -1.35 14.25 6.97
C HIS A 50 -0.78 13.26 7.99
N ASP A 51 0.25 13.66 8.76
CA ASP A 51 0.83 12.80 9.79
C ASP A 51 -0.20 12.41 10.84
N ILE A 52 -1.02 13.37 11.30
CA ILE A 52 -2.08 13.13 12.29
C ILE A 52 -3.15 12.18 11.74
N GLU A 53 -3.64 12.42 10.53
CA GLU A 53 -4.71 11.63 9.91
C GLU A 53 -4.23 10.21 9.59
N HIS A 54 -3.05 10.08 8.96
CA HIS A 54 -2.49 8.79 8.59
C HIS A 54 -2.06 7.95 9.82
N SER A 55 -1.47 8.59 10.84
CA SER A 55 -1.15 7.94 12.12
C SER A 55 -2.40 7.36 12.78
N ARG A 56 -3.50 8.12 12.81
CA ARG A 56 -4.78 7.64 13.34
C ARG A 56 -5.28 6.43 12.56
N TRP A 57 -5.32 6.53 11.23
CA TRP A 57 -5.71 5.40 10.38
C TRP A 57 -4.81 4.18 10.60
N TYR A 58 -3.49 4.37 10.63
CA TYR A 58 -2.53 3.29 10.86
C TYR A 58 -2.79 2.56 12.18
N ASN A 59 -3.01 3.30 13.27
CA ASN A 59 -3.25 2.72 14.59
C ASN A 59 -4.60 1.98 14.69
N GLN A 60 -5.58 2.36 13.89
CA GLN A 60 -6.90 1.73 13.85
C GLN A 60 -6.96 0.51 12.94
N SER A 61 -6.20 0.50 11.87
CA SER A 61 -6.23 -0.54 10.83
C SER A 61 -5.64 -1.87 11.30
N MET A 62 -6.13 -2.97 10.73
CA MET A 62 -5.47 -4.28 10.76
C MET A 62 -4.19 -4.23 9.92
N LYS A 63 -3.09 -4.83 10.37
CA LYS A 63 -1.87 -5.02 9.58
C LYS A 63 -1.77 -6.48 9.17
N VAL A 64 -1.56 -6.70 7.89
CA VAL A 64 -1.25 -8.02 7.34
C VAL A 64 0.18 -7.98 6.83
N VAL A 65 1.04 -8.85 7.36
CA VAL A 65 2.47 -8.86 7.02
C VAL A 65 2.84 -10.15 6.34
N LEU A 66 3.28 -10.04 5.09
CA LEU A 66 3.82 -11.18 4.35
C LEU A 66 5.28 -11.39 4.75
N SER A 67 5.58 -12.48 5.44
CA SER A 67 6.93 -12.77 5.93
C SER A 67 7.15 -14.26 6.15
N THR A 68 8.27 -14.76 5.67
CA THR A 68 8.76 -16.12 5.98
C THR A 68 9.73 -16.14 7.17
N THR A 69 10.11 -14.98 7.70
CA THR A 69 11.10 -14.85 8.77
C THR A 69 10.52 -14.38 10.09
N ILE A 70 9.41 -13.64 10.07
CA ILE A 70 8.61 -13.33 11.25
C ILE A 70 7.52 -14.39 11.34
N THR A 71 7.50 -15.15 12.42
CA THR A 71 6.54 -16.25 12.63
C THR A 71 5.46 -15.90 13.65
N ASN A 72 5.67 -14.87 14.44
CA ASN A 72 4.72 -14.40 15.43
C ASN A 72 4.78 -12.88 15.53
N SER A 73 3.66 -12.23 15.80
CA SER A 73 3.57 -10.83 16.16
C SER A 73 2.87 -10.72 17.51
N GLU A 74 3.54 -10.11 18.47
CA GLU A 74 2.94 -9.73 19.76
C GLU A 74 2.15 -8.42 19.65
N LEU A 75 2.18 -7.79 18.45
CA LEU A 75 1.54 -6.52 18.20
C LEU A 75 0.04 -6.73 17.97
N ASP A 76 -0.74 -5.94 18.66
CA ASP A 76 -2.18 -5.88 18.48
C ASP A 76 -2.55 -5.58 17.01
N LYS A 77 -3.65 -6.14 16.53
CA LYS A 77 -4.15 -5.97 15.15
C LYS A 77 -3.12 -6.32 14.07
N THR A 78 -2.28 -7.33 14.29
CA THR A 78 -1.29 -7.77 13.30
C THR A 78 -1.41 -9.26 13.00
N ILE A 79 -1.56 -9.59 11.72
CA ILE A 79 -1.60 -10.96 11.20
C ILE A 79 -0.34 -11.20 10.37
N ILE A 80 0.39 -12.28 10.65
CA ILE A 80 1.53 -12.72 9.85
C ILE A 80 1.07 -13.84 8.89
N ILE A 81 1.33 -13.66 7.61
CA ILE A 81 1.13 -14.71 6.60
C ILE A 81 2.51 -15.15 6.13
N ASN A 82 2.87 -16.40 6.43
CA ASN A 82 4.16 -17.00 6.10
C ASN A 82 4.05 -18.13 5.07
N ASP A 83 2.85 -18.64 4.80
CA ASP A 83 2.55 -19.69 3.83
C ASP A 83 1.15 -19.50 3.22
N ASN A 84 0.79 -20.37 2.27
CA ASN A 84 -0.56 -20.44 1.66
C ASN A 84 -1.14 -19.07 1.31
N LEU A 85 -0.31 -18.23 0.65
CA LEU A 85 -0.61 -16.82 0.37
C LEU A 85 -2.00 -16.62 -0.23
N ALA A 86 -2.32 -17.37 -1.29
CA ALA A 86 -3.59 -17.20 -2.02
C ALA A 86 -4.79 -17.51 -1.12
N ASP A 87 -4.75 -18.61 -0.38
CA ASP A 87 -5.86 -19.03 0.51
C ASP A 87 -6.08 -18.02 1.64
N ASN A 88 -4.98 -17.55 2.26
CA ASN A 88 -5.07 -16.62 3.37
C ASN A 88 -5.58 -15.24 2.93
N ILE A 89 -5.11 -14.72 1.78
CA ILE A 89 -5.61 -13.46 1.25
C ILE A 89 -7.07 -13.57 0.80
N ASN A 90 -7.45 -14.67 0.14
CA ASN A 90 -8.84 -14.88 -0.26
C ASN A 90 -9.78 -14.98 0.95
N LYS A 91 -9.36 -15.62 2.04
CA LYS A 91 -10.12 -15.62 3.31
C LYS A 91 -10.29 -14.22 3.90
N LEU A 92 -9.24 -13.38 3.85
CA LEU A 92 -9.33 -11.99 4.30
C LEU A 92 -10.30 -11.19 3.43
N LYS A 93 -10.25 -11.35 2.10
CA LYS A 93 -11.15 -10.68 1.16
C LYS A 93 -12.63 -11.09 1.31
N GLN A 94 -12.92 -12.25 1.91
CA GLN A 94 -14.29 -12.73 2.17
C GLN A 94 -14.87 -12.24 3.50
N GLN A 95 -14.07 -11.61 4.34
CA GLN A 95 -14.55 -11.04 5.60
C GLN A 95 -15.29 -9.72 5.34
N ASP A 96 -16.27 -9.44 6.18
CA ASP A 96 -16.91 -8.13 6.20
C ASP A 96 -15.89 -7.05 6.57
N GLY A 97 -15.82 -5.99 5.80
CA GLY A 97 -14.85 -4.91 6.01
C GLY A 97 -14.74 -3.98 4.81
N LYS A 98 -13.68 -3.19 4.81
CA LYS A 98 -13.33 -2.28 3.75
C LYS A 98 -12.21 -2.86 2.87
N ASN A 99 -11.54 -2.00 2.10
CA ASN A 99 -10.43 -2.40 1.24
C ASN A 99 -9.19 -2.82 2.05
N ILE A 100 -8.43 -3.75 1.47
CA ILE A 100 -7.05 -4.06 1.86
C ILE A 100 -6.14 -3.21 0.98
N VAL A 101 -5.35 -2.31 1.58
CA VAL A 101 -4.46 -1.42 0.83
C VAL A 101 -3.00 -1.81 1.01
N ILE A 102 -2.23 -1.68 -0.09
CA ILE A 102 -0.79 -1.91 -0.09
C ILE A 102 -0.11 -0.60 -0.47
N PHE A 103 0.72 -0.06 0.45
CA PHE A 103 1.57 1.08 0.17
C PHE A 103 3.00 0.62 -0.13
N GLY A 104 3.43 0.76 -1.39
CA GLY A 104 4.74 0.29 -1.81
C GLY A 104 4.92 -1.22 -1.65
N SER A 105 5.95 -1.66 -0.92
CA SER A 105 6.21 -3.08 -0.64
C SER A 105 6.35 -3.94 -1.91
N ALA A 106 7.28 -3.57 -2.78
CA ALA A 106 7.40 -4.13 -4.12
C ALA A 106 7.40 -5.68 -4.15
N THR A 107 8.13 -6.34 -3.23
CA THR A 107 8.19 -7.81 -3.18
C THR A 107 6.83 -8.43 -2.85
N ALA A 108 6.10 -7.85 -1.89
CA ALA A 108 4.75 -8.31 -1.55
C ALA A 108 3.80 -8.12 -2.72
N THR A 109 3.83 -6.94 -3.37
CA THR A 109 3.02 -6.65 -4.57
C THR A 109 3.32 -7.62 -5.70
N HIS A 110 4.59 -7.94 -5.97
CA HIS A 110 4.95 -8.93 -7.00
C HIS A 110 4.38 -10.33 -6.71
N SER A 111 4.47 -10.78 -5.44
CA SER A 111 3.92 -12.07 -5.04
C SER A 111 2.41 -12.12 -5.22
N LEU A 112 1.70 -11.10 -4.75
CA LEU A 112 0.25 -11.00 -4.86
C LEU A 112 -0.21 -10.86 -6.32
N PHE A 113 0.55 -10.13 -7.14
CA PHE A 113 0.24 -9.96 -8.56
C PHE A 113 0.34 -11.29 -9.31
N ASN A 114 1.39 -12.08 -9.04
CA ASN A 114 1.60 -13.39 -9.65
C ASN A 114 0.55 -14.45 -9.24
N GLU A 115 -0.05 -14.29 -8.06
CA GLU A 115 -1.17 -15.13 -7.60
C GLU A 115 -2.55 -14.56 -8.02
N GLY A 116 -2.56 -13.49 -8.80
CA GLY A 116 -3.80 -12.88 -9.29
C GLY A 116 -4.65 -12.17 -8.23
N LEU A 117 -4.07 -11.85 -7.08
CA LEU A 117 -4.76 -11.34 -5.88
C LEU A 117 -4.93 -9.82 -5.85
N ILE A 118 -4.32 -9.10 -6.78
CA ILE A 118 -4.49 -7.64 -6.92
C ILE A 118 -5.73 -7.38 -7.78
N ASP A 119 -6.66 -6.56 -7.29
CA ASP A 119 -7.90 -6.21 -7.99
C ASP A 119 -7.77 -4.88 -8.72
N GLU A 120 -7.08 -3.93 -8.09
CA GLU A 120 -6.91 -2.57 -8.62
C GLU A 120 -5.53 -2.00 -8.29
N LEU A 121 -5.12 -1.03 -9.08
CA LEU A 121 -3.84 -0.36 -8.97
C LEU A 121 -4.02 1.16 -9.02
N TRP A 122 -3.43 1.86 -8.05
CA TRP A 122 -3.17 3.28 -8.11
C TRP A 122 -1.67 3.49 -8.37
N LEU A 123 -1.32 4.01 -9.53
CA LEU A 123 0.06 4.30 -9.94
C LEU A 123 0.29 5.81 -9.90
N PHE A 124 1.22 6.26 -9.08
CA PHE A 124 1.60 7.68 -8.99
C PHE A 124 2.89 7.91 -9.78
N VAL A 125 2.75 8.45 -10.98
CA VAL A 125 3.87 8.75 -11.88
C VAL A 125 4.43 10.10 -11.52
N ASN A 126 5.64 10.11 -10.94
CA ASN A 126 6.37 11.33 -10.59
C ASN A 126 7.09 11.91 -11.82
N PRO A 127 7.20 13.25 -11.94
CA PRO A 127 7.87 13.92 -13.06
C PRO A 127 9.39 13.86 -12.90
N VAL A 128 9.96 12.65 -12.79
CA VAL A 128 11.39 12.44 -12.57
C VAL A 128 11.85 11.13 -13.22
N VAL A 129 13.07 11.14 -13.73
CA VAL A 129 13.76 9.95 -14.26
C VAL A 129 14.87 9.57 -13.29
N ILE A 130 14.70 8.49 -12.54
CA ILE A 130 15.64 8.07 -11.48
C ILE A 130 16.75 7.12 -11.96
N GLY A 131 16.66 6.60 -13.15
CA GLY A 131 17.68 5.70 -13.76
C GLY A 131 17.85 4.34 -13.09
N LYS A 132 17.70 4.23 -11.77
CA LYS A 132 17.80 3.00 -10.98
C LYS A 132 16.64 2.91 -9.99
N GLY A 133 16.13 1.69 -9.75
CA GLY A 133 15.03 1.48 -8.82
C GLY A 133 14.53 0.04 -8.85
N ILE A 134 13.50 -0.25 -8.06
CA ILE A 134 12.82 -1.54 -8.07
C ILE A 134 11.69 -1.44 -9.12
N PRO A 135 11.73 -2.26 -10.19
CA PRO A 135 10.67 -2.25 -11.19
C PRO A 135 9.32 -2.61 -10.58
N MET A 136 8.28 -1.82 -10.90
CA MET A 136 6.92 -2.06 -10.40
C MET A 136 6.39 -3.46 -10.79
N PHE A 137 6.66 -3.91 -12.00
CA PHE A 137 6.16 -5.17 -12.55
C PHE A 137 7.28 -6.20 -12.78
N LYS A 138 8.22 -6.30 -11.87
CA LYS A 138 9.30 -7.29 -11.96
C LYS A 138 8.76 -8.70 -11.74
N GLY A 139 9.11 -9.63 -12.64
CA GLY A 139 8.81 -11.06 -12.48
C GLY A 139 7.33 -11.42 -12.66
N VAL A 140 6.55 -10.56 -13.29
CA VAL A 140 5.17 -10.90 -13.70
C VAL A 140 5.23 -12.01 -14.74
N LYS A 141 4.54 -13.12 -14.49
CA LYS A 141 4.61 -14.34 -15.30
C LYS A 141 3.67 -14.31 -16.48
N GLU A 142 2.52 -13.66 -16.34
CA GLU A 142 1.46 -13.65 -17.35
C GLU A 142 0.98 -12.24 -17.66
N THR A 143 0.55 -12.02 -18.90
CA THR A 143 -0.05 -10.75 -19.29
C THR A 143 -1.36 -10.53 -18.55
N THR A 144 -1.46 -9.40 -17.86
CA THR A 144 -2.68 -8.99 -17.16
C THR A 144 -3.24 -7.74 -17.83
N SER A 145 -4.48 -7.84 -18.33
CA SER A 145 -5.19 -6.70 -18.92
C SER A 145 -5.78 -5.81 -17.83
N LEU A 146 -5.61 -4.51 -18.01
CA LEU A 146 -6.11 -3.49 -17.09
C LEU A 146 -7.09 -2.56 -17.82
N THR A 147 -8.06 -2.02 -17.10
CA THR A 147 -8.96 -0.96 -17.58
C THR A 147 -8.65 0.32 -16.81
N LEU A 148 -8.28 1.39 -17.49
CA LEU A 148 -8.14 2.71 -16.88
C LEU A 148 -9.53 3.21 -16.45
N VAL A 149 -9.67 3.55 -15.18
CA VAL A 149 -10.90 4.07 -14.58
C VAL A 149 -10.82 5.58 -14.41
N GLU A 150 -9.68 6.05 -13.90
CA GLU A 150 -9.45 7.46 -13.60
C GLU A 150 -8.00 7.83 -13.86
N SER A 151 -7.80 9.07 -14.29
CA SER A 151 -6.48 9.72 -14.29
C SER A 151 -6.61 11.10 -13.64
N LYS A 152 -5.70 11.41 -12.71
CA LYS A 152 -5.70 12.68 -11.99
C LYS A 152 -4.33 13.32 -12.01
N GLN A 153 -4.24 14.57 -12.42
CA GLN A 153 -3.05 15.39 -12.27
C GLN A 153 -3.07 16.13 -10.94
N PHE A 154 -1.92 16.20 -10.29
CA PHE A 154 -1.71 16.96 -9.07
C PHE A 154 -0.84 18.19 -9.33
N PRO A 155 -1.03 19.31 -8.58
CA PRO A 155 -0.23 20.52 -8.76
C PRO A 155 1.28 20.29 -8.62
N CYS A 156 1.72 19.32 -7.81
CA CYS A 156 3.13 18.90 -7.70
C CYS A 156 3.68 18.22 -8.97
N GLY A 157 2.89 18.05 -10.02
CA GLY A 157 3.29 17.44 -11.30
C GLY A 157 3.14 15.92 -11.35
N VAL A 158 2.70 15.28 -10.28
CA VAL A 158 2.41 13.84 -10.24
C VAL A 158 1.11 13.54 -10.99
N VAL A 159 1.08 12.40 -11.69
CA VAL A 159 -0.14 11.87 -12.32
C VAL A 159 -0.52 10.57 -11.62
N GLY A 160 -1.69 10.54 -11.00
CA GLY A 160 -2.33 9.33 -10.46
C GLY A 160 -3.13 8.61 -11.56
N LEU A 161 -2.91 7.32 -11.71
CA LEU A 161 -3.60 6.46 -12.66
C LEU A 161 -4.28 5.33 -11.90
N HIS A 162 -5.61 5.24 -12.00
CA HIS A 162 -6.39 4.16 -11.41
C HIS A 162 -6.76 3.12 -12.44
N TYR A 163 -6.33 1.90 -12.21
CA TYR A 163 -6.66 0.76 -13.07
C TYR A 163 -7.38 -0.34 -12.29
N LEU A 164 -8.38 -0.91 -12.92
CA LEU A 164 -8.99 -2.17 -12.50
C LEU A 164 -8.42 -3.34 -13.33
N LYS A 165 -8.17 -4.46 -12.67
CA LYS A 165 -7.85 -5.72 -13.35
C LYS A 165 -9.08 -6.20 -14.13
N LYS A 166 -8.92 -6.54 -15.43
CA LYS A 166 -9.98 -7.20 -16.18
C LYS A 166 -10.16 -8.62 -15.66
N GLN A 167 -11.40 -8.97 -15.42
CA GLN A 167 -11.81 -10.34 -15.13
C GLN A 167 -11.65 -11.26 -16.34
#